data_c623c57c795df3098fc9e6cb0483c7dd
#
_entry.id   c623c57c795df3098fc9e6cb0483c7dd
#
_cell.length_a   1.000
_cell.length_b   1.000
_cell.length_c   1.000
_cell.angle_alpha   90.00
_cell.angle_beta   90.00
_cell.angle_gamma   90.00
#
_symmetry.space_group_name_H-M   'P 1'
#
loop_
_entity.id
_entity.type
_entity.pdbx_description
1 polymer ?
#
loop_
_entity_poly.entity_id
_entity_poly.type
_entity_poly.pdbx_seq_one_letter_code
_entity_poly.pdbx_strand_id
1 'polypeptide(L)'
;MRFEKCQHEKLKYVMRYPKEFDEQKKYPAILCLHGAGYRGDDYERVMANPYFTKTAEFENFPFVMAAPLCTENTWFDLWEYLKKLVIKLASTPFIDPKRIYLMGASMGGYGTWQLAMSMPEYFAAIAPICGGGMYWNAGRLVNVPVWAFHGGKDPTVLPEESKKMVDAVNKSGGSATLTIYPENAHNAWNDTYSNPELFSWFLQHENSNVQDIVNEYDDAEAFG
;
A
#
# COMPACT_ATOMS: atom_id res chain seq x y z
N MET A 1 -16.19 13.05 -5.34
CA MET A 1 -15.28 12.32 -4.45
C MET A 1 -15.20 13.03 -3.10
N ARG A 2 -15.29 12.29 -1.99
CA ARG A 2 -15.13 12.83 -0.64
C ARG A 2 -13.71 12.57 -0.18
N PHE A 3 -12.97 13.62 0.19
CA PHE A 3 -11.68 13.57 0.86
C PHE A 3 -11.79 14.08 2.28
N GLU A 4 -10.97 13.55 3.15
CA GLU A 4 -10.82 14.00 4.53
C GLU A 4 -9.33 14.13 4.88
N LYS A 5 -8.95 15.26 5.47
CA LYS A 5 -7.60 15.53 5.97
C LYS A 5 -7.54 15.02 7.41
N CYS A 6 -6.68 14.04 7.63
CA CYS A 6 -6.56 13.33 8.89
C CYS A 6 -5.15 13.47 9.48
N GLN A 7 -5.05 13.17 10.76
CA GLN A 7 -3.77 13.04 11.44
C GLN A 7 -3.86 11.94 12.50
N HIS A 8 -2.84 11.11 12.57
CA HIS A 8 -2.65 10.15 13.65
C HIS A 8 -1.24 10.32 14.21
N GLU A 9 -1.17 10.73 15.46
CA GLU A 9 0.05 11.22 16.10
C GLU A 9 0.75 12.31 15.25
N LYS A 10 1.99 12.08 14.81
CA LYS A 10 2.73 13.02 13.95
C LYS A 10 2.46 12.84 12.45
N LEU A 11 1.83 11.71 12.06
CA LEU A 11 1.64 11.40 10.66
C LEU A 11 0.32 12.00 10.15
N LYS A 12 0.41 12.97 9.25
CA LYS A 12 -0.72 13.47 8.48
C LYS A 12 -1.05 12.51 7.35
N TYR A 13 -2.32 12.35 7.02
CA TYR A 13 -2.76 11.52 5.89
C TYR A 13 -4.08 12.01 5.30
N VAL A 14 -4.35 11.62 4.08
CA VAL A 14 -5.61 11.88 3.39
C VAL A 14 -6.41 10.58 3.35
N MET A 15 -7.68 10.65 3.73
CA MET A 15 -8.65 9.58 3.45
C MET A 15 -9.46 9.97 2.21
N ARG A 16 -9.66 9.01 1.30
CA ARG A 16 -10.66 9.10 0.22
C ARG A 16 -11.69 8.00 0.37
N TYR A 17 -12.94 8.38 0.29
CA TYR A 17 -14.06 7.46 0.46
C TYR A 17 -14.69 7.07 -0.89
N PRO A 18 -15.34 5.90 -0.98
CA PRO A 18 -16.19 5.53 -2.11
C PRO A 18 -17.27 6.57 -2.36
N LYS A 19 -17.84 6.58 -3.57
CA LYS A 19 -18.88 7.56 -3.97
C LYS A 19 -20.14 7.46 -3.08
N GLU A 20 -20.54 6.24 -2.75
CA GLU A 20 -21.69 5.95 -1.88
C GLU A 20 -21.20 5.37 -0.54
N PHE A 21 -20.53 6.23 0.24
CA PHE A 21 -19.97 5.85 1.53
C PHE A 21 -21.04 5.85 2.62
N ASP A 22 -21.11 4.76 3.39
CA ASP A 22 -22.00 4.55 4.53
C ASP A 22 -21.17 4.02 5.70
N GLU A 23 -21.09 4.77 6.79
CA GLU A 23 -20.29 4.44 7.98
C GLU A 23 -20.72 3.13 8.69
N GLN A 24 -21.92 2.64 8.38
CA GLN A 24 -22.47 1.39 8.91
C GLN A 24 -21.95 0.15 8.16
N LYS A 25 -21.30 0.34 7.01
CA LYS A 25 -20.76 -0.74 6.16
C LYS A 25 -19.26 -0.87 6.34
N LYS A 26 -18.74 -2.06 6.02
CA LYS A 26 -17.29 -2.31 5.97
C LYS A 26 -16.79 -2.26 4.52
N TYR A 27 -15.66 -1.59 4.33
CA TYR A 27 -15.03 -1.38 3.03
C TYR A 27 -13.62 -1.96 3.00
N PRO A 28 -13.19 -2.52 1.86
CA PRO A 28 -11.78 -2.78 1.64
C PRO A 28 -10.99 -1.48 1.67
N ALA A 29 -9.78 -1.49 2.19
CA ALA A 29 -8.93 -0.31 2.28
C ALA A 29 -7.60 -0.49 1.54
N ILE A 30 -7.09 0.60 0.95
CA ILE A 30 -5.75 0.64 0.35
C ILE A 30 -4.93 1.71 1.05
N LEU A 31 -3.81 1.31 1.65
CA LEU A 31 -2.77 2.24 2.08
C LEU A 31 -1.86 2.56 0.90
N CYS A 32 -1.71 3.86 0.56
CA CYS A 32 -1.00 4.33 -0.61
C CYS A 32 0.24 5.13 -0.23
N LEU A 33 1.43 4.64 -0.57
CA LEU A 33 2.70 5.32 -0.30
C LEU A 33 3.22 6.02 -1.56
N HIS A 34 3.32 7.35 -1.49
CA HIS A 34 3.80 8.16 -2.63
C HIS A 34 5.32 8.08 -2.82
N GLY A 35 5.79 8.40 -4.03
CA GLY A 35 7.19 8.55 -4.38
C GLY A 35 7.82 9.83 -3.82
N ALA A 36 9.15 9.93 -3.91
CA ALA A 36 9.94 11.03 -3.37
C ALA A 36 9.51 12.42 -3.89
N GLY A 37 8.98 12.51 -5.10
CA GLY A 37 8.49 13.76 -5.68
C GLY A 37 7.29 14.38 -4.96
N TYR A 38 6.59 13.63 -4.10
CA TYR A 38 5.43 14.11 -3.35
C TYR A 38 5.73 14.38 -1.86
N ARG A 39 7.00 14.34 -1.45
CA ARG A 39 7.41 14.69 -0.08
C ARG A 39 6.93 16.08 0.32
N GLY A 40 6.65 16.24 1.60
CA GLY A 40 6.26 17.51 2.20
C GLY A 40 5.01 17.41 3.06
N ASP A 41 4.51 18.56 3.51
CA ASP A 41 3.42 18.72 4.46
C ASP A 41 2.15 19.29 3.81
N ASP A 42 2.00 19.14 2.49
CA ASP A 42 0.89 19.68 1.74
C ASP A 42 -0.12 18.59 1.34
N TYR A 43 -1.30 18.62 1.94
CA TYR A 43 -2.39 17.71 1.64
C TYR A 43 -2.85 17.78 0.18
N GLU A 44 -2.92 18.99 -0.41
CA GLU A 44 -3.37 19.19 -1.80
C GLU A 44 -2.44 18.48 -2.78
N ARG A 45 -1.14 18.53 -2.51
CA ARG A 45 -0.14 17.82 -3.30
C ARG A 45 -0.35 16.31 -3.28
N VAL A 46 -0.67 15.73 -2.11
CA VAL A 46 -0.96 14.30 -1.99
C VAL A 46 -2.30 13.95 -2.64
N MET A 47 -3.32 14.79 -2.52
CA MET A 47 -4.62 14.60 -3.19
C MET A 47 -4.51 14.65 -4.73
N ALA A 48 -3.52 15.36 -5.28
CA ALA A 48 -3.23 15.39 -6.73
C ALA A 48 -2.41 14.17 -7.21
N ASN A 49 -2.04 13.24 -6.34
CA ASN A 49 -1.24 12.07 -6.73
C ASN A 49 -1.99 11.16 -7.71
N PRO A 50 -1.30 10.55 -8.70
CA PRO A 50 -1.89 9.64 -9.67
C PRO A 50 -2.73 8.50 -9.07
N TYR A 51 -2.40 7.94 -7.89
CA TYR A 51 -3.24 6.92 -7.28
C TYR A 51 -4.65 7.43 -6.94
N PHE A 52 -4.85 8.72 -6.67
CA PHE A 52 -6.18 9.29 -6.49
C PHE A 52 -6.82 9.72 -7.80
N THR A 53 -6.05 10.41 -8.67
CA THR A 53 -6.62 10.99 -9.90
C THR A 53 -6.99 9.91 -10.92
N LYS A 54 -6.16 8.87 -11.07
CA LYS A 54 -6.44 7.75 -11.99
C LYS A 54 -7.57 6.86 -11.49
N THR A 55 -7.57 6.52 -10.21
CA THR A 55 -8.65 5.70 -9.64
C THR A 55 -9.99 6.45 -9.52
N ALA A 56 -9.98 7.77 -9.70
CA ALA A 56 -11.19 8.57 -9.79
C ALA A 56 -11.99 8.32 -11.06
N GLU A 57 -11.33 7.85 -12.11
CA GLU A 57 -11.94 7.57 -13.41
C GLU A 57 -12.75 6.27 -13.40
N PHE A 58 -12.58 5.41 -12.37
CA PHE A 58 -13.37 4.18 -12.24
C PHE A 58 -14.77 4.47 -11.70
N GLU A 59 -15.79 4.01 -12.43
CA GLU A 59 -17.19 4.24 -12.09
C GLU A 59 -17.56 3.65 -10.71
N ASN A 60 -17.13 2.43 -10.45
CA ASN A 60 -17.37 1.70 -9.21
C ASN A 60 -16.03 1.36 -8.52
N PHE A 61 -15.54 2.26 -7.67
CA PHE A 61 -14.31 2.06 -6.90
C PHE A 61 -14.67 1.88 -5.42
N PRO A 62 -14.68 0.65 -4.90
CA PRO A 62 -15.26 0.34 -3.59
C PRO A 62 -14.33 0.63 -2.42
N PHE A 63 -13.07 0.99 -2.67
CA PHE A 63 -12.05 1.11 -1.64
C PHE A 63 -12.11 2.45 -0.90
N VAL A 64 -11.95 2.39 0.42
CA VAL A 64 -11.40 3.50 1.17
C VAL A 64 -9.89 3.56 0.90
N MET A 65 -9.36 4.72 0.58
CA MET A 65 -7.92 4.89 0.40
C MET A 65 -7.36 5.79 1.49
N ALA A 66 -6.24 5.39 2.07
CA ALA A 66 -5.47 6.18 3.02
C ALA A 66 -4.09 6.50 2.42
N ALA A 67 -3.73 7.76 2.38
CA ALA A 67 -2.46 8.21 1.81
C ALA A 67 -1.74 9.15 2.78
N PRO A 68 -0.71 8.67 3.50
CA PRO A 68 0.07 9.50 4.41
C PRO A 68 0.96 10.48 3.65
N LEU A 69 1.34 11.57 4.33
CA LEU A 69 2.29 12.57 3.89
C LEU A 69 3.68 12.22 4.45
N CYS A 70 4.67 12.09 3.58
CA CYS A 70 6.06 11.94 4.01
C CYS A 70 6.71 13.32 4.16
N THR A 71 6.81 13.79 5.39
CA THR A 71 7.44 15.08 5.73
C THR A 71 8.96 14.98 5.86
N GLU A 72 9.49 13.76 5.85
CA GLU A 72 10.90 13.45 6.02
C GLU A 72 11.56 13.04 4.68
N ASN A 73 12.83 12.63 4.72
CA ASN A 73 13.56 12.23 3.53
C ASN A 73 13.02 10.94 2.91
N THR A 74 12.60 10.00 3.75
CA THR A 74 12.09 8.70 3.32
C THR A 74 10.95 8.23 4.21
N TRP A 75 10.22 7.20 3.78
CA TRP A 75 9.25 6.50 4.62
C TRP A 75 9.90 5.80 5.83
N PHE A 76 11.19 5.49 5.75
CA PHE A 76 11.91 4.85 6.86
C PHE A 76 12.11 5.79 8.05
N ASP A 77 12.17 7.10 7.82
CA ASP A 77 12.26 8.10 8.88
C ASP A 77 10.94 8.25 9.66
N LEU A 78 9.83 7.81 9.06
CA LEU A 78 8.49 7.83 9.66
C LEU A 78 7.98 6.41 10.01
N TRP A 79 8.89 5.44 10.14
CA TRP A 79 8.58 4.02 10.16
C TRP A 79 7.57 3.62 11.25
N GLU A 80 7.81 4.03 12.48
CA GLU A 80 6.94 3.71 13.60
C GLU A 80 5.54 4.36 13.46
N TYR A 81 5.47 5.55 12.89
CA TYR A 81 4.19 6.21 12.62
C TYR A 81 3.42 5.54 11.48
N LEU A 82 4.12 5.00 10.47
CA LEU A 82 3.48 4.21 9.41
C LEU A 82 2.87 2.92 9.97
N LYS A 83 3.59 2.21 10.83
CA LYS A 83 3.08 1.01 11.49
C LYS A 83 1.84 1.31 12.32
N LYS A 84 1.88 2.38 13.12
CA LYS A 84 0.71 2.83 13.89
C LYS A 84 -0.48 3.22 13.01
N LEU A 85 -0.24 3.82 11.83
CA LEU A 85 -1.30 4.09 10.87
C LEU A 85 -1.95 2.81 10.33
N VAL A 86 -1.16 1.76 10.04
CA VAL A 86 -1.70 0.44 9.63
C VAL A 86 -2.65 -0.11 10.70
N ILE A 87 -2.22 -0.09 11.96
CA ILE A 87 -3.02 -0.52 13.12
C ILE A 87 -4.30 0.30 13.22
N LYS A 88 -4.17 1.63 13.12
CA LYS A 88 -5.31 2.56 13.15
C LYS A 88 -6.33 2.23 12.05
N LEU A 89 -5.86 1.92 10.83
CA LEU A 89 -6.73 1.52 9.74
C LEU A 89 -7.45 0.21 10.05
N ALA A 90 -6.73 -0.80 10.54
CA ALA A 90 -7.30 -2.10 10.89
C ALA A 90 -8.37 -2.01 12.01
N SER A 91 -8.23 -1.06 12.94
CA SER A 91 -9.20 -0.80 14.02
C SER A 91 -10.32 0.18 13.65
N THR A 92 -10.32 0.75 12.43
CA THR A 92 -11.35 1.72 12.01
C THR A 92 -12.66 0.99 11.70
N PRO A 93 -13.82 1.37 12.33
CA PRO A 93 -15.05 0.57 12.29
C PRO A 93 -15.60 0.25 10.90
N PHE A 94 -15.45 1.17 9.96
CA PHE A 94 -15.91 1.02 8.57
C PHE A 94 -14.87 0.39 7.63
N ILE A 95 -13.69 0.01 8.11
CA ILE A 95 -12.70 -0.74 7.35
C ILE A 95 -12.87 -2.23 7.64
N ASP A 96 -12.83 -3.05 6.61
CA ASP A 96 -12.74 -4.48 6.72
C ASP A 96 -11.27 -4.88 6.97
N PRO A 97 -10.91 -5.32 8.18
CA PRO A 97 -9.52 -5.63 8.50
C PRO A 97 -8.97 -6.84 7.72
N LYS A 98 -9.85 -7.68 7.16
CA LYS A 98 -9.45 -8.79 6.27
C LYS A 98 -9.06 -8.31 4.87
N ARG A 99 -9.40 -7.09 4.50
CA ARG A 99 -9.21 -6.54 3.15
C ARG A 99 -8.47 -5.22 3.18
N ILE A 100 -7.30 -5.23 3.82
CA ILE A 100 -6.34 -4.11 3.80
C ILE A 100 -5.24 -4.45 2.80
N TYR A 101 -5.05 -3.57 1.84
CA TYR A 101 -4.05 -3.68 0.79
C TYR A 101 -3.03 -2.56 0.90
N LEU A 102 -1.85 -2.78 0.36
CA LEU A 102 -0.78 -1.79 0.36
C LEU A 102 -0.23 -1.61 -1.04
N MET A 103 -0.11 -0.37 -1.51
CA MET A 103 0.55 -0.05 -2.77
C MET A 103 1.39 1.21 -2.65
N GLY A 104 2.40 1.33 -3.51
CA GLY A 104 3.21 2.55 -3.54
C GLY A 104 4.24 2.52 -4.66
N ALA A 105 4.68 3.71 -5.08
CA ALA A 105 5.57 3.88 -6.22
C ALA A 105 6.92 4.47 -5.82
N SER A 106 8.01 3.98 -6.43
CA SER A 106 9.36 4.48 -6.23
C SER A 106 9.78 4.38 -4.75
N MET A 107 10.06 5.48 -4.07
CA MET A 107 10.27 5.53 -2.62
C MET A 107 9.12 4.81 -1.87
N GLY A 108 7.85 5.00 -2.33
CA GLY A 108 6.69 4.27 -1.81
C GLY A 108 6.68 2.79 -2.19
N GLY A 109 7.28 2.41 -3.31
CA GLY A 109 7.47 1.02 -3.71
C GLY A 109 8.42 0.28 -2.75
N TYR A 110 9.54 0.91 -2.38
CA TYR A 110 10.43 0.41 -1.32
C TYR A 110 9.71 0.34 0.03
N GLY A 111 8.95 1.39 0.38
CA GLY A 111 8.11 1.41 1.57
C GLY A 111 7.09 0.27 1.59
N THR A 112 6.46 -0.02 0.45
CA THR A 112 5.49 -1.12 0.29
C THR A 112 6.13 -2.48 0.58
N TRP A 113 7.25 -2.80 -0.04
CA TRP A 113 7.96 -4.05 0.23
C TRP A 113 8.33 -4.19 1.70
N GLN A 114 8.94 -3.14 2.27
CA GLN A 114 9.44 -3.21 3.63
C GLN A 114 8.33 -3.21 4.68
N LEU A 115 7.26 -2.42 4.49
CA LEU A 115 6.14 -2.37 5.43
C LEU A 115 5.41 -3.72 5.47
N ALA A 116 5.17 -4.30 4.30
CA ALA A 116 4.55 -5.62 4.23
C ALA A 116 5.42 -6.72 4.86
N MET A 117 6.75 -6.70 4.67
CA MET A 117 7.65 -7.63 5.35
C MET A 117 7.71 -7.42 6.87
N SER A 118 7.45 -6.19 7.35
CA SER A 118 7.46 -5.89 8.79
C SER A 118 6.16 -6.29 9.50
N MET A 119 5.04 -6.22 8.78
CA MET A 119 3.69 -6.46 9.31
C MET A 119 2.86 -7.29 8.32
N PRO A 120 3.34 -8.49 7.90
CA PRO A 120 2.67 -9.28 6.86
C PRO A 120 1.26 -9.70 7.25
N GLU A 121 0.99 -9.83 8.54
CA GLU A 121 -0.30 -10.20 9.13
C GLU A 121 -1.42 -9.18 8.88
N TYR A 122 -1.08 -7.95 8.50
CA TYR A 122 -2.09 -6.90 8.24
C TYR A 122 -2.56 -6.84 6.79
N PHE A 123 -1.81 -7.38 5.85
CA PHE A 123 -2.08 -7.14 4.42
C PHE A 123 -2.65 -8.37 3.72
N ALA A 124 -3.79 -8.18 3.06
CA ALA A 124 -4.41 -9.19 2.20
C ALA A 124 -3.65 -9.39 0.89
N ALA A 125 -3.07 -8.34 0.34
CA ALA A 125 -2.19 -8.35 -0.83
C ALA A 125 -1.45 -7.01 -0.96
N ILE A 126 -0.36 -6.98 -1.73
CA ILE A 126 0.44 -5.77 -1.97
C ILE A 126 0.78 -5.56 -3.44
N ALA A 127 0.92 -4.28 -3.83
CA ALA A 127 1.32 -3.88 -5.19
C ALA A 127 2.46 -2.84 -5.14
N PRO A 128 3.73 -3.27 -5.01
CA PRO A 128 4.88 -2.39 -5.11
C PRO A 128 5.17 -2.02 -6.56
N ILE A 129 5.44 -0.73 -6.83
CA ILE A 129 5.64 -0.18 -8.17
C ILE A 129 7.00 0.51 -8.24
N CYS A 130 7.83 0.16 -9.23
CA CYS A 130 9.17 0.73 -9.44
C CYS A 130 9.99 0.81 -8.15
N GLY A 131 10.02 -0.27 -7.38
CA GLY A 131 10.70 -0.34 -6.08
C GLY A 131 11.43 -1.66 -5.89
N GLY A 132 12.20 -1.73 -4.82
CA GLY A 132 12.92 -2.92 -4.39
C GLY A 132 12.88 -3.07 -2.88
N GLY A 133 13.64 -4.00 -2.33
CA GLY A 133 13.67 -4.25 -0.91
C GLY A 133 14.76 -5.23 -0.48
N MET A 134 14.70 -5.64 0.77
CA MET A 134 15.61 -6.63 1.35
C MET A 134 15.18 -8.04 0.92
N TYR A 135 15.61 -8.47 -0.26
CA TYR A 135 15.20 -9.76 -0.86
C TYR A 135 15.49 -10.98 0.02
N TRP A 136 16.53 -10.93 0.86
CA TRP A 136 16.84 -12.00 1.83
C TRP A 136 15.79 -12.14 2.93
N ASN A 137 14.92 -11.13 3.12
CA ASN A 137 13.83 -11.15 4.10
C ASN A 137 12.46 -11.44 3.44
N ALA A 138 12.41 -11.68 2.13
CA ALA A 138 11.18 -11.83 1.35
C ALA A 138 10.32 -13.03 1.79
N GLY A 139 10.92 -14.04 2.47
CA GLY A 139 10.19 -15.16 3.05
C GLY A 139 9.08 -14.77 4.05
N ARG A 140 9.14 -13.56 4.61
CA ARG A 140 8.05 -13.03 5.43
C ARG A 140 6.75 -12.78 4.65
N LEU A 141 6.82 -12.71 3.33
CA LEU A 141 5.66 -12.51 2.44
C LEU A 141 5.09 -13.83 1.88
N VAL A 142 5.45 -14.99 2.43
CA VAL A 142 4.99 -16.30 1.94
C VAL A 142 3.46 -16.41 1.89
N ASN A 143 2.76 -15.74 2.81
CA ASN A 143 1.29 -15.73 2.89
C ASN A 143 0.66 -14.43 2.36
N VAL A 144 1.45 -13.50 1.83
CA VAL A 144 0.96 -12.22 1.28
C VAL A 144 1.13 -12.23 -0.24
N PRO A 145 0.06 -12.33 -1.01
CA PRO A 145 0.11 -12.21 -2.47
C PRO A 145 0.72 -10.89 -2.91
N VAL A 146 1.59 -10.95 -3.91
CA VAL A 146 2.29 -9.78 -4.44
C VAL A 146 2.08 -9.66 -5.95
N TRP A 147 1.69 -8.48 -6.40
CA TRP A 147 1.73 -8.12 -7.82
C TRP A 147 2.59 -6.87 -8.00
N ALA A 148 3.84 -7.07 -8.36
CA ALA A 148 4.80 -5.99 -8.60
C ALA A 148 4.70 -5.44 -10.02
N PHE A 149 5.02 -4.15 -10.18
CA PHE A 149 4.98 -3.46 -11.47
C PHE A 149 6.27 -2.66 -11.68
N HIS A 150 6.80 -2.62 -12.91
CA HIS A 150 8.01 -1.87 -13.22
C HIS A 150 8.06 -1.40 -14.66
N GLY A 151 8.75 -0.28 -14.91
CA GLY A 151 9.06 0.18 -16.26
C GLY A 151 10.30 -0.54 -16.80
N GLY A 152 10.20 -1.09 -18.02
CA GLY A 152 11.30 -1.84 -18.65
C GLY A 152 12.52 -0.97 -18.99
N LYS A 153 12.34 0.36 -19.11
CA LYS A 153 13.39 1.34 -19.41
C LYS A 153 13.68 2.26 -18.23
N ASP A 154 13.37 1.82 -17.00
CA ASP A 154 13.56 2.64 -15.79
C ASP A 154 15.06 2.83 -15.48
N PRO A 155 15.61 4.07 -15.60
CA PRO A 155 17.01 4.36 -15.32
C PRO A 155 17.25 4.78 -13.85
N THR A 156 16.19 5.02 -13.08
CA THR A 156 16.26 5.55 -11.69
C THR A 156 16.25 4.42 -10.68
N VAL A 157 15.32 3.48 -10.83
CA VAL A 157 15.25 2.23 -10.11
C VAL A 157 15.27 1.13 -11.16
N LEU A 158 16.32 0.32 -11.17
CA LEU A 158 16.46 -0.72 -12.18
C LEU A 158 15.38 -1.81 -12.02
N PRO A 159 14.80 -2.34 -13.12
CA PRO A 159 13.79 -3.39 -13.07
C PRO A 159 14.22 -4.64 -12.29
N GLU A 160 15.52 -4.87 -12.22
CA GLU A 160 16.15 -5.96 -11.47
C GLU A 160 15.81 -5.90 -9.97
N GLU A 161 15.53 -4.71 -9.41
CA GLU A 161 15.15 -4.56 -8.02
C GLU A 161 13.81 -5.23 -7.73
N SER A 162 12.78 -4.99 -8.56
CA SER A 162 11.50 -5.69 -8.45
C SER A 162 11.64 -7.17 -8.74
N LYS A 163 12.43 -7.54 -9.77
CA LYS A 163 12.65 -8.93 -10.14
C LYS A 163 13.27 -9.74 -9.00
N LYS A 164 14.31 -9.22 -8.35
CA LYS A 164 14.95 -9.88 -7.19
C LYS A 164 13.96 -10.14 -6.08
N MET A 165 13.07 -9.17 -5.79
CA MET A 165 12.07 -9.32 -4.75
C MET A 165 11.04 -10.40 -5.10
N VAL A 166 10.50 -10.38 -6.32
CA VAL A 166 9.51 -11.36 -6.81
C VAL A 166 10.11 -12.76 -6.82
N ASP A 167 11.33 -12.92 -7.36
CA ASP A 167 12.05 -14.20 -7.39
C ASP A 167 12.28 -14.74 -5.94
N ALA A 168 12.61 -13.85 -5.00
CA ALA A 168 12.85 -14.24 -3.62
C ALA A 168 11.57 -14.65 -2.87
N VAL A 169 10.44 -13.96 -3.08
CA VAL A 169 9.14 -14.37 -2.54
C VAL A 169 8.76 -15.75 -3.07
N ASN A 170 8.83 -15.95 -4.39
CA ASN A 170 8.48 -17.23 -5.04
C ASN A 170 9.41 -18.36 -4.59
N LYS A 171 10.71 -18.10 -4.46
CA LYS A 171 11.69 -19.09 -3.96
C LYS A 171 11.40 -19.50 -2.50
N SER A 172 10.80 -18.60 -1.71
CA SER A 172 10.40 -18.89 -0.34
C SER A 172 9.06 -19.64 -0.23
N GLY A 173 8.38 -19.93 -1.35
CA GLY A 173 7.10 -20.61 -1.41
C GLY A 173 5.89 -19.68 -1.38
N GLY A 174 6.10 -18.37 -1.51
CA GLY A 174 5.02 -17.37 -1.63
C GLY A 174 4.48 -17.25 -3.06
N SER A 175 3.61 -16.28 -3.29
CA SER A 175 2.99 -16.00 -4.59
C SER A 175 3.24 -14.55 -5.01
N ALA A 176 4.16 -14.35 -5.95
CA ALA A 176 4.48 -13.03 -6.48
C ALA A 176 4.52 -13.04 -8.01
N THR A 177 3.92 -12.01 -8.62
CA THR A 177 3.94 -11.77 -10.06
C THR A 177 4.59 -10.42 -10.36
N LEU A 178 5.29 -10.31 -11.49
CA LEU A 178 5.88 -9.08 -11.98
C LEU A 178 5.32 -8.73 -13.35
N THR A 179 4.74 -7.54 -13.47
CA THR A 179 4.40 -6.94 -14.76
C THR A 179 5.45 -5.90 -15.13
N ILE A 180 6.09 -6.07 -16.28
CA ILE A 180 6.99 -5.08 -16.87
C ILE A 180 6.24 -4.34 -17.96
N TYR A 181 6.21 -3.02 -17.89
CA TYR A 181 5.78 -2.15 -18.98
C TYR A 181 7.00 -1.82 -19.86
N PRO A 182 7.16 -2.43 -21.04
CA PRO A 182 8.44 -2.43 -21.78
C PRO A 182 8.92 -1.03 -22.18
N GLU A 183 7.96 -0.12 -22.45
CA GLU A 183 8.27 1.23 -22.95
C GLU A 183 8.37 2.29 -21.82
N ASN A 184 7.96 1.94 -20.61
CA ASN A 184 7.97 2.89 -19.51
C ASN A 184 9.37 3.02 -18.89
N ALA A 185 9.71 4.26 -18.56
CA ALA A 185 10.84 4.60 -17.70
C ALA A 185 10.39 4.58 -16.22
N HIS A 186 10.86 5.53 -15.40
CA HIS A 186 10.47 5.64 -13.98
C HIS A 186 9.08 6.29 -13.82
N ASN A 187 8.07 5.74 -14.47
CA ASN A 187 6.70 6.25 -14.49
C ASN A 187 5.61 5.17 -14.61
N ALA A 188 5.96 3.90 -14.41
CA ALA A 188 5.05 2.76 -14.54
C ALA A 188 3.79 2.87 -13.66
N TRP A 189 3.81 3.69 -12.60
CA TRP A 189 2.65 3.95 -11.75
C TRP A 189 1.47 4.56 -12.49
N ASN A 190 1.69 5.30 -13.60
CA ASN A 190 0.59 5.87 -14.37
C ASN A 190 -0.28 4.77 -14.98
N ASP A 191 0.33 3.78 -15.61
CA ASP A 191 -0.37 2.64 -16.19
C ASP A 191 -0.92 1.71 -15.11
N THR A 192 -0.16 1.49 -14.04
CA THR A 192 -0.57 0.63 -12.92
C THR A 192 -1.82 1.17 -12.23
N TYR A 193 -1.87 2.47 -11.91
CA TYR A 193 -3.05 3.06 -11.25
C TYR A 193 -4.26 3.22 -12.18
N SER A 194 -4.07 3.16 -13.49
CA SER A 194 -5.15 3.12 -14.49
C SER A 194 -5.60 1.70 -14.82
N ASN A 195 -4.92 0.68 -14.30
CA ASN A 195 -5.23 -0.72 -14.59
C ASN A 195 -6.36 -1.25 -13.67
N PRO A 196 -7.60 -1.48 -14.17
CA PRO A 196 -8.69 -1.99 -13.36
C PRO A 196 -8.46 -3.42 -12.86
N GLU A 197 -7.62 -4.21 -13.55
CA GLU A 197 -7.31 -5.58 -13.16
C GLU A 197 -6.58 -5.63 -11.81
N LEU A 198 -5.72 -4.64 -11.48
CA LEU A 198 -5.07 -4.56 -10.19
C LEU A 198 -6.09 -4.50 -9.04
N PHE A 199 -7.12 -3.65 -9.18
CA PHE A 199 -8.12 -3.45 -8.13
C PHE A 199 -9.08 -4.64 -8.04
N SER A 200 -9.40 -5.27 -9.17
CA SER A 200 -10.14 -6.52 -9.19
C SER A 200 -9.35 -7.67 -8.55
N TRP A 201 -8.04 -7.71 -8.80
CA TRP A 201 -7.14 -8.69 -8.19
C TRP A 201 -7.03 -8.48 -6.67
N PHE A 202 -6.92 -7.26 -6.18
CA PHE A 202 -6.97 -7.00 -4.75
C PHE A 202 -8.20 -7.63 -4.09
N LEU A 203 -9.40 -7.43 -4.68
CA LEU A 203 -10.65 -7.94 -4.13
C LEU A 203 -10.76 -9.48 -4.11
N GLN A 204 -9.88 -10.21 -4.79
CA GLN A 204 -9.82 -11.67 -4.76
C GLN A 204 -9.05 -12.20 -3.54
N HIS A 205 -8.37 -11.32 -2.78
CA HIS A 205 -7.53 -11.69 -1.66
C HIS A 205 -8.10 -11.17 -0.34
N GLU A 206 -8.12 -12.06 0.64
CA GLU A 206 -8.43 -11.73 2.03
C GLU A 206 -7.32 -12.23 2.95
N ASN A 207 -7.04 -11.49 4.00
CA ASN A 207 -6.15 -11.92 5.05
C ASN A 207 -6.92 -12.81 6.04
N SER A 208 -6.55 -14.08 6.13
CA SER A 208 -7.20 -15.05 7.01
C SER A 208 -6.74 -14.95 8.48
N ASN A 209 -5.65 -14.26 8.77
CA ASN A 209 -5.00 -14.25 10.10
C ASN A 209 -5.45 -13.07 10.99
N VAL A 210 -6.46 -12.31 10.57
CA VAL A 210 -6.88 -11.07 11.26
C VAL A 210 -7.41 -11.30 12.68
N GLN A 211 -7.91 -12.50 12.99
CA GLN A 211 -8.46 -12.78 14.33
C GLN A 211 -7.41 -12.70 15.45
N ASP A 212 -6.16 -13.03 15.13
CA ASP A 212 -5.05 -13.01 16.10
C ASP A 212 -4.56 -11.58 16.39
N ILE A 213 -4.68 -10.69 15.40
CA ILE A 213 -4.23 -9.28 15.49
C ILE A 213 -5.10 -8.46 16.45
N VAL A 214 -6.42 -8.64 16.41
CA VAL A 214 -7.37 -7.90 17.27
C VAL A 214 -7.17 -8.27 18.74
N ASN A 215 -6.85 -9.53 19.02
CA ASN A 215 -6.65 -10.01 20.38
C ASN A 215 -5.34 -9.53 21.01
N GLU A 216 -4.25 -9.39 20.23
CA GLU A 216 -2.97 -8.85 20.73
C GLU A 216 -3.03 -7.36 21.12
N TYR A 217 -3.96 -6.60 20.53
CA TYR A 217 -4.11 -5.17 20.84
C TYR A 217 -5.00 -4.87 22.03
N ASP A 218 -6.03 -5.65 22.26
CA ASP A 218 -6.85 -5.56 23.48
C ASP A 218 -6.01 -5.84 24.74
N ASP A 219 -4.99 -6.73 24.60
CA ASP A 219 -4.05 -7.03 25.69
C ASP A 219 -2.98 -5.92 25.88
N ALA A 220 -2.59 -5.21 24.82
CA ALA A 220 -1.57 -4.15 24.90
C ALA A 220 -2.11 -2.84 25.52
N GLU A 221 -3.38 -2.51 25.34
CA GLU A 221 -4.02 -1.38 26.06
C GLU A 221 -4.22 -1.65 27.55
N ALA A 222 -4.20 -2.93 27.98
CA ALA A 222 -4.32 -3.28 29.39
C ALA A 222 -3.03 -3.04 30.19
N PHE A 223 -1.89 -2.75 29.56
CA PHE A 223 -0.57 -2.52 30.18
C PHE A 223 -0.04 -1.08 30.01
N GLY A 224 -0.87 -0.15 29.53
CA GLY A 224 -0.53 1.27 29.37
C GLY A 224 -0.86 2.15 30.56
#